data_d2873faa4214845edbf2953eb4ea3ec2
#
_entry.id   d2873faa4214845edbf2953eb4ea3ec2
#
_cell.length_a   1.000
_cell.length_b   1.000
_cell.length_c   1.000
_cell.angle_alpha   90.00
_cell.angle_beta   90.00
_cell.angle_gamma   90.00
#
_symmetry.space_group_name_H-M   'P 1'
#
loop_
_entity.id
_entity.type
_entity.pdbx_description
1 polymer ?
#
loop_
_entity_poly.entity_id
_entity_poly.type
_entity_poly.pdbx_seq_one_letter_code
_entity_poly.pdbx_strand_id
1 'polypeptide(L)'
;MYAIAAVDQNWGIGRDNALLFHISADMKRFRALTEGKTVLMGRKTLQSLPNGRGLPHRRNIVLTGDRDFAAENAEIVHFPVEAVFQAGEDAWIIGGESVYRRFLPLCDRVYLTKIFADGHADAFFPDLDSDPHWQVDTESEIMEDNGLRYQFVEYVPAAPEEDDLLLSEEEPPQEPPQFAPPADFSVFSGF
;
A
#
# COMPACT_ATOMS: atom_id res chain seq x y z
N MET A 1 5.89 4.96 -0.18
CA MET A 1 5.77 3.63 0.51
C MET A 1 6.01 2.51 -0.49
N TYR A 2 6.27 1.27 -0.02
CA TYR A 2 6.50 0.11 -0.87
C TYR A 2 5.59 -1.03 -0.42
N ALA A 3 5.14 -1.90 -1.34
CA ALA A 3 4.47 -3.14 -0.98
C ALA A 3 5.30 -4.34 -1.43
N ILE A 4 5.25 -5.44 -0.67
CA ILE A 4 5.94 -6.68 -1.01
C ILE A 4 5.05 -7.88 -0.68
N ALA A 5 4.89 -8.80 -1.64
CA ALA A 5 4.09 -10.01 -1.48
C ALA A 5 4.59 -11.14 -2.39
N ALA A 6 4.29 -12.38 -1.98
CA ALA A 6 4.29 -13.54 -2.86
C ALA A 6 2.85 -13.86 -3.23
N VAL A 7 2.56 -14.00 -4.52
CA VAL A 7 1.22 -14.26 -5.05
C VAL A 7 1.21 -15.53 -5.92
N ASP A 8 0.16 -16.32 -5.81
CA ASP A 8 -0.08 -17.44 -6.70
C ASP A 8 -0.63 -16.97 -8.07
N GLN A 9 -0.90 -17.90 -8.98
CA GLN A 9 -1.44 -17.59 -10.31
C GLN A 9 -2.81 -16.90 -10.31
N ASN A 10 -3.52 -16.90 -9.17
CA ASN A 10 -4.82 -16.28 -8.95
C ASN A 10 -4.74 -15.07 -8.01
N TRP A 11 -3.54 -14.49 -7.80
CA TRP A 11 -3.28 -13.39 -6.86
C TRP A 11 -3.48 -13.75 -5.39
N GLY A 12 -3.54 -15.03 -5.05
CA GLY A 12 -3.63 -15.52 -3.69
C GLY A 12 -2.34 -15.28 -2.92
N ILE A 13 -2.45 -14.86 -1.65
CA ILE A 13 -1.32 -14.57 -0.76
C ILE A 13 -1.27 -15.47 0.47
N GLY A 14 -2.38 -16.13 0.80
CA GLY A 14 -2.45 -16.94 2.00
C GLY A 14 -3.69 -17.81 2.04
N ARG A 15 -3.64 -18.80 2.93
CA ARG A 15 -4.74 -19.67 3.28
C ARG A 15 -4.67 -20.04 4.76
N ASP A 16 -5.79 -20.03 5.45
CA ASP A 16 -5.87 -20.38 6.88
C ASP A 16 -4.84 -19.61 7.73
N ASN A 17 -4.63 -18.32 7.41
CA ASN A 17 -3.64 -17.44 8.04
C ASN A 17 -2.17 -17.92 7.91
N ALA A 18 -1.83 -18.66 6.87
CA ALA A 18 -0.48 -19.10 6.54
C ALA A 18 -0.10 -18.73 5.09
N LEU A 19 1.20 -18.68 4.78
CA LEU A 19 1.69 -18.51 3.41
C LEU A 19 1.32 -19.72 2.56
N LEU A 20 0.99 -19.50 1.28
CA LEU A 20 0.66 -20.58 0.35
C LEU A 20 1.86 -21.46 -0.01
N PHE A 21 3.01 -20.83 -0.18
CA PHE A 21 4.24 -21.50 -0.64
C PHE A 21 5.44 -21.00 0.15
N HIS A 22 6.47 -21.83 0.19
CA HIS A 22 7.75 -21.52 0.80
C HIS A 22 8.85 -21.55 -0.25
N ILE A 23 9.29 -20.38 -0.71
CA ILE A 23 10.36 -20.21 -1.69
C ILE A 23 11.54 -19.53 -1.01
N SER A 24 12.67 -20.23 -0.96
CA SER A 24 13.87 -19.77 -0.24
C SER A 24 14.39 -18.42 -0.77
N ALA A 25 14.34 -18.23 -2.08
CA ALA A 25 14.78 -16.98 -2.72
C ALA A 25 13.87 -15.80 -2.38
N ASP A 26 12.54 -16.04 -2.31
CA ASP A 26 11.57 -15.04 -1.89
C ASP A 26 11.81 -14.59 -0.45
N MET A 27 12.01 -15.52 0.46
CA MET A 27 12.30 -15.21 1.87
C MET A 27 13.60 -14.42 2.05
N LYS A 28 14.64 -14.74 1.24
CA LYS A 28 15.89 -13.96 1.23
C LYS A 28 15.70 -12.56 0.69
N ARG A 29 14.95 -12.42 -0.41
CA ARG A 29 14.62 -11.12 -1.01
C ARG A 29 13.80 -10.25 -0.04
N PHE A 30 12.76 -10.81 0.55
CA PHE A 30 11.94 -10.15 1.57
C PHE A 30 12.81 -9.62 2.71
N ARG A 31 13.70 -10.48 3.25
CA ARG A 31 14.61 -10.07 4.32
C ARG A 31 15.52 -8.93 3.88
N ALA A 32 16.17 -9.06 2.72
CA ALA A 32 17.13 -8.08 2.22
C ALA A 32 16.48 -6.69 2.00
N LEU A 33 15.24 -6.65 1.51
CA LEU A 33 14.53 -5.41 1.22
C LEU A 33 13.95 -4.74 2.49
N THR A 34 13.57 -5.53 3.48
CA THR A 34 12.85 -5.01 4.68
C THR A 34 13.72 -4.87 5.93
N GLU A 35 14.91 -5.48 5.99
CA GLU A 35 15.79 -5.41 7.18
C GLU A 35 16.24 -3.96 7.44
N GLY A 36 16.14 -3.52 8.71
CA GLY A 36 16.41 -2.14 9.11
C GLY A 36 15.32 -1.14 8.74
N LYS A 37 14.22 -1.59 8.15
CA LYS A 37 13.11 -0.73 7.70
C LYS A 37 11.90 -0.79 8.63
N THR A 38 10.96 0.13 8.42
CA THR A 38 9.63 0.05 9.00
C THR A 38 8.76 -0.87 8.16
N VAL A 39 8.07 -1.83 8.79
CA VAL A 39 7.08 -2.69 8.16
C VAL A 39 5.69 -2.42 8.72
N LEU A 40 4.69 -2.33 7.84
CA LEU A 40 3.29 -2.13 8.17
C LEU A 40 2.48 -3.38 7.80
N MET A 41 1.73 -3.90 8.76
CA MET A 41 0.92 -5.10 8.58
C MET A 41 -0.39 -5.04 9.36
N GLY A 42 -1.30 -5.93 9.05
CA GLY A 42 -2.50 -6.18 9.83
C GLY A 42 -2.25 -7.20 10.95
N ARG A 43 -3.15 -7.22 11.95
CA ARG A 43 -3.08 -8.14 13.10
C ARG A 43 -2.94 -9.62 12.67
N LYS A 44 -3.75 -10.07 11.69
CA LYS A 44 -3.70 -11.47 11.22
C LYS A 44 -2.33 -11.83 10.64
N THR A 45 -1.71 -10.90 9.90
CA THR A 45 -0.36 -11.09 9.37
C THR A 45 0.66 -11.22 10.50
N LEU A 46 0.61 -10.34 11.51
CA LEU A 46 1.48 -10.48 12.69
C LEU A 46 1.30 -11.85 13.36
N GLN A 47 0.05 -12.30 13.54
CA GLN A 47 -0.26 -13.58 14.17
C GLN A 47 0.23 -14.79 13.35
N SER A 48 0.42 -14.64 12.04
CA SER A 48 1.01 -15.67 11.16
C SER A 48 2.54 -15.71 11.20
N LEU A 49 3.18 -14.66 11.72
CA LEU A 49 4.64 -14.63 11.88
C LEU A 49 5.10 -15.59 12.98
N PRO A 50 6.37 -16.03 12.95
CA PRO A 50 6.91 -16.91 13.98
C PRO A 50 6.67 -16.36 15.39
N ASN A 51 6.04 -17.16 16.23
CA ASN A 51 5.64 -16.84 17.61
C ASN A 51 4.65 -15.67 17.75
N GLY A 52 3.99 -15.22 16.68
CA GLY A 52 3.03 -14.11 16.71
C GLY A 52 3.60 -12.77 17.16
N ARG A 53 4.90 -12.54 16.93
CA ARG A 53 5.60 -11.31 17.31
C ARG A 53 6.19 -10.60 16.10
N GLY A 54 6.49 -9.30 16.25
CA GLY A 54 7.10 -8.49 15.20
C GLY A 54 8.45 -9.05 14.72
N LEU A 55 8.74 -8.82 13.45
CA LEU A 55 9.97 -9.27 12.81
C LEU A 55 11.20 -8.64 13.49
N PRO A 56 12.28 -9.41 13.72
CA PRO A 56 13.51 -8.87 14.29
C PRO A 56 14.21 -7.89 13.33
N HIS A 57 14.94 -6.93 13.89
CA HIS A 57 15.69 -5.91 13.15
C HIS A 57 14.83 -5.05 12.21
N ARG A 58 13.56 -4.82 12.58
CA ARG A 58 12.59 -3.96 11.87
C ARG A 58 11.76 -3.22 12.89
N ARG A 59 11.30 -2.03 12.51
CA ARG A 59 10.23 -1.36 13.22
C ARG A 59 8.91 -1.94 12.72
N ASN A 60 8.12 -2.55 13.60
CA ASN A 60 6.88 -3.23 13.23
C ASN A 60 5.68 -2.39 13.64
N ILE A 61 4.85 -2.00 12.68
CA ILE A 61 3.59 -1.29 12.91
C ILE A 61 2.45 -2.21 12.54
N VAL A 62 1.49 -2.37 13.45
CA VAL A 62 0.35 -3.28 13.29
C VAL A 62 -0.94 -2.51 13.35
N LEU A 63 -1.67 -2.48 12.24
CA LEU A 63 -3.00 -1.88 12.16
C LEU A 63 -4.05 -2.90 12.59
N THR A 64 -4.85 -2.54 13.60
CA THR A 64 -5.97 -3.36 14.08
C THR A 64 -7.07 -2.50 14.68
N GLY A 65 -8.34 -2.91 14.46
CA GLY A 65 -9.48 -2.32 15.15
C GLY A 65 -9.68 -2.80 16.59
N ASP A 66 -8.96 -3.85 16.98
CA ASP A 66 -9.00 -4.42 18.33
C ASP A 66 -8.16 -3.56 19.29
N ARG A 67 -8.84 -2.86 20.20
CA ARG A 67 -8.19 -1.89 21.10
C ARG A 67 -7.43 -2.53 22.25
N ASP A 68 -7.72 -3.78 22.55
CA ASP A 68 -7.07 -4.53 23.63
C ASP A 68 -5.90 -5.38 23.11
N PHE A 69 -5.66 -5.36 21.79
CA PHE A 69 -4.59 -6.11 21.17
C PHE A 69 -3.23 -5.52 21.50
N ALA A 70 -2.34 -6.38 21.97
CA ALA A 70 -0.94 -6.05 22.21
C ALA A 70 -0.06 -7.18 21.66
N ALA A 71 1.13 -6.85 21.23
CA ALA A 71 2.08 -7.83 20.73
C ALA A 71 3.53 -7.42 21.03
N GLU A 72 4.39 -8.41 21.18
CA GLU A 72 5.80 -8.21 21.42
C GLU A 72 6.50 -7.70 20.13
N ASN A 73 7.41 -6.74 20.29
CA ASN A 73 8.17 -6.13 19.19
C ASN A 73 7.27 -5.52 18.10
N ALA A 74 6.15 -4.90 18.48
CA ALA A 74 5.22 -4.25 17.55
C ALA A 74 4.59 -3.01 18.19
N GLU A 75 4.44 -1.96 17.39
CA GLU A 75 3.66 -0.76 17.70
C GLU A 75 2.25 -0.95 17.14
N ILE A 76 1.24 -0.80 18.00
CA ILE A 76 -0.15 -1.01 17.62
C ILE A 76 -0.78 0.32 17.28
N VAL A 77 -1.43 0.39 16.12
CA VAL A 77 -2.20 1.54 15.66
C VAL A 77 -3.63 1.12 15.29
N HIS A 78 -4.58 2.02 15.50
CA HIS A 78 -5.99 1.67 15.32
C HIS A 78 -6.64 2.36 14.12
N PHE A 79 -6.00 3.40 13.60
CA PHE A 79 -6.52 4.15 12.46
C PHE A 79 -5.55 4.15 11.28
N PRO A 80 -6.06 4.05 10.04
CA PRO A 80 -5.23 4.06 8.85
C PRO A 80 -4.35 5.31 8.71
N VAL A 81 -4.89 6.49 9.03
CA VAL A 81 -4.13 7.75 8.99
C VAL A 81 -2.98 7.76 9.98
N GLU A 82 -3.19 7.20 11.16
CA GLU A 82 -2.14 7.01 12.16
C GLU A 82 -1.05 6.05 11.66
N ALA A 83 -1.46 4.95 11.00
CA ALA A 83 -0.53 3.99 10.42
C ALA A 83 0.37 4.64 9.37
N VAL A 84 -0.17 5.45 8.45
CA VAL A 84 0.62 6.19 7.45
C VAL A 84 1.58 7.16 8.11
N PHE A 85 1.08 7.97 9.05
CA PHE A 85 1.90 8.97 9.74
C PHE A 85 3.07 8.33 10.51
N GLN A 86 2.80 7.25 11.23
CA GLN A 86 3.84 6.56 12.01
C GLN A 86 4.79 5.74 11.16
N ALA A 87 4.30 5.13 10.08
CA ALA A 87 5.12 4.31 9.19
C ALA A 87 6.13 5.15 8.38
N GLY A 88 5.71 6.33 7.92
CA GLY A 88 6.51 7.19 7.06
C GLY A 88 6.53 6.73 5.59
N GLU A 89 7.13 7.54 4.74
CA GLU A 89 7.11 7.34 3.29
C GLU A 89 7.92 6.11 2.82
N ASP A 90 8.96 5.72 3.56
CA ASP A 90 9.83 4.58 3.22
C ASP A 90 9.37 3.24 3.81
N ALA A 91 8.15 3.17 4.34
CA ALA A 91 7.63 1.96 4.95
C ALA A 91 7.28 0.88 3.93
N TRP A 92 7.42 -0.38 4.35
CA TRP A 92 7.10 -1.57 3.60
C TRP A 92 5.79 -2.19 4.08
N ILE A 93 4.81 -2.25 3.21
CA ILE A 93 3.54 -2.91 3.45
C ILE A 93 3.72 -4.41 3.19
N ILE A 94 3.51 -5.22 4.23
CA ILE A 94 3.75 -6.66 4.18
C ILE A 94 2.48 -7.50 4.39
N GLY A 95 1.32 -6.85 4.39
CA GLY A 95 0.04 -7.54 4.34
C GLY A 95 -0.85 -7.39 5.57
N GLY A 96 -2.00 -8.08 5.63
CA GLY A 96 -2.57 -8.95 4.60
C GLY A 96 -3.50 -8.20 3.64
N GLU A 97 -4.44 -8.92 3.06
CA GLU A 97 -5.31 -8.43 1.98
C GLU A 97 -5.91 -7.05 2.24
N SER A 98 -6.57 -6.84 3.38
CA SER A 98 -7.19 -5.56 3.71
C SER A 98 -6.19 -4.41 3.85
N VAL A 99 -4.96 -4.70 4.26
CA VAL A 99 -3.87 -3.73 4.39
C VAL A 99 -3.31 -3.40 3.01
N TYR A 100 -3.08 -4.40 2.15
CA TYR A 100 -2.69 -4.16 0.76
C TYR A 100 -3.72 -3.30 0.03
N ARG A 101 -5.00 -3.69 0.02
CA ARG A 101 -6.07 -2.92 -0.64
C ARG A 101 -6.14 -1.46 -0.19
N ARG A 102 -5.87 -1.21 1.08
CA ARG A 102 -5.97 0.14 1.68
C ARG A 102 -4.79 1.03 1.35
N PHE A 103 -3.58 0.49 1.36
CA PHE A 103 -2.36 1.30 1.26
C PHE A 103 -1.67 1.21 -0.09
N LEU A 104 -2.09 0.31 -0.97
CA LEU A 104 -1.57 0.18 -2.32
C LEU A 104 -1.59 1.52 -3.11
N PRO A 105 -2.66 2.36 -3.03
CA PRO A 105 -2.67 3.66 -3.70
C PRO A 105 -1.62 4.65 -3.20
N LEU A 106 -0.96 4.37 -2.06
CA LEU A 106 0.11 5.19 -1.49
C LEU A 106 1.51 4.63 -1.80
N CYS A 107 1.59 3.55 -2.57
CA CYS A 107 2.86 2.91 -2.89
C CYS A 107 3.45 3.48 -4.18
N ASP A 108 4.75 3.77 -4.12
CA ASP A 108 5.55 4.19 -5.27
C ASP A 108 6.05 2.98 -6.08
N ARG A 109 6.07 1.79 -5.44
CA ARG A 109 6.52 0.54 -6.06
C ARG A 109 5.98 -0.68 -5.31
N VAL A 110 5.69 -1.73 -6.08
CA VAL A 110 5.24 -3.02 -5.55
C VAL A 110 6.21 -4.11 -6.00
N TYR A 111 6.68 -4.90 -5.05
CA TYR A 111 7.60 -6.01 -5.27
C TYR A 111 6.85 -7.32 -5.13
N LEU A 112 6.63 -8.03 -6.23
CA LEU A 112 5.94 -9.31 -6.22
C LEU A 112 6.88 -10.48 -6.53
N THR A 113 6.59 -11.60 -5.89
CA THR A 113 7.03 -12.92 -6.32
C THR A 113 5.81 -13.63 -6.88
N LYS A 114 5.71 -13.72 -8.20
CA LYS A 114 4.63 -14.44 -8.91
C LYS A 114 4.98 -15.92 -8.96
N ILE A 115 4.12 -16.76 -8.42
CA ILE A 115 4.30 -18.23 -8.32
C ILE A 115 3.31 -18.89 -9.28
N PHE A 116 3.81 -19.70 -10.23
CA PHE A 116 3.02 -20.33 -11.27
C PHE A 116 2.39 -21.65 -10.77
N ALA A 117 1.60 -21.55 -9.73
CA ALA A 117 0.84 -22.65 -9.11
C ALA A 117 -0.44 -22.08 -8.50
N ASP A 118 -1.42 -22.94 -8.21
CA ASP A 118 -2.64 -22.62 -7.46
C ASP A 118 -2.47 -23.08 -6.00
N GLY A 119 -2.45 -22.11 -5.08
CA GLY A 119 -2.36 -22.37 -3.64
C GLY A 119 -3.72 -22.54 -2.97
N HIS A 120 -4.83 -22.46 -3.71
CA HIS A 120 -6.19 -22.49 -3.16
C HIS A 120 -6.41 -21.46 -2.05
N ALA A 121 -6.00 -20.21 -2.30
CA ALA A 121 -6.00 -19.11 -1.36
C ALA A 121 -7.41 -18.76 -0.84
N ASP A 122 -7.43 -18.19 0.37
CA ASP A 122 -8.60 -17.54 0.98
C ASP A 122 -8.37 -16.04 1.25
N ALA A 123 -7.14 -15.54 0.97
CA ALA A 123 -6.75 -14.14 1.03
C ALA A 123 -5.98 -13.77 -0.24
N PHE A 124 -6.24 -12.56 -0.78
CA PHE A 124 -5.77 -12.16 -2.10
C PHE A 124 -5.09 -10.79 -2.09
N PHE A 125 -4.10 -10.63 -2.94
CA PHE A 125 -3.54 -9.34 -3.33
C PHE A 125 -4.39 -8.77 -4.47
N PRO A 126 -4.52 -7.43 -4.61
CA PRO A 126 -5.15 -6.84 -5.79
C PRO A 126 -4.46 -7.26 -7.09
N ASP A 127 -5.23 -7.58 -8.11
CA ASP A 127 -4.71 -7.94 -9.44
C ASP A 127 -4.16 -6.68 -10.15
N LEU A 128 -2.84 -6.54 -10.16
CA LEU A 128 -2.16 -5.40 -10.80
C LEU A 128 -2.04 -5.56 -12.32
N ASP A 129 -2.17 -6.76 -12.86
CA ASP A 129 -2.14 -6.97 -14.31
C ASP A 129 -3.41 -6.43 -14.98
N SER A 130 -4.52 -6.43 -14.24
CA SER A 130 -5.82 -5.91 -14.69
C SER A 130 -6.08 -4.46 -14.24
N ASP A 131 -5.23 -3.87 -13.41
CA ASP A 131 -5.40 -2.51 -12.89
C ASP A 131 -4.62 -1.51 -13.76
N PRO A 132 -5.31 -0.60 -14.49
CA PRO A 132 -4.66 0.36 -15.38
C PRO A 132 -3.76 1.39 -14.64
N HIS A 133 -3.88 1.51 -13.31
CA HIS A 133 -3.04 2.40 -12.53
C HIS A 133 -1.63 1.84 -12.27
N TRP A 134 -1.37 0.58 -12.64
CA TRP A 134 -0.10 -0.08 -12.44
C TRP A 134 0.49 -0.58 -13.75
N GLN A 135 1.81 -0.51 -13.85
CA GLN A 135 2.55 -1.08 -14.96
C GLN A 135 3.78 -1.85 -14.45
N VAL A 136 4.16 -2.87 -15.18
CA VAL A 136 5.40 -3.61 -14.92
C VAL A 136 6.59 -2.71 -15.26
N ASP A 137 7.48 -2.53 -14.29
CA ASP A 137 8.76 -1.82 -14.46
C ASP A 137 9.89 -2.81 -14.77
N THR A 138 10.01 -3.86 -13.97
CA THR A 138 11.02 -4.90 -14.18
C THR A 138 10.47 -6.29 -13.88
N GLU A 139 10.98 -7.28 -14.58
CA GLU A 139 10.73 -8.69 -14.31
C GLU A 139 12.01 -9.51 -14.48
N SER A 140 12.19 -10.51 -13.62
CA SER A 140 13.29 -11.45 -13.71
C SER A 140 13.01 -12.54 -14.74
N GLU A 141 14.01 -13.36 -15.04
CA GLU A 141 13.77 -14.68 -15.64
C GLU A 141 12.90 -15.55 -14.72
N ILE A 142 12.23 -16.53 -15.31
CA ILE A 142 11.48 -17.54 -14.56
C ILE A 142 12.49 -18.49 -13.91
N MET A 143 12.37 -18.65 -12.60
CA MET A 143 13.21 -19.51 -11.78
C MET A 143 12.40 -20.67 -11.22
N GLU A 144 13.09 -21.64 -10.63
CA GLU A 144 12.47 -22.79 -9.99
C GLU A 144 13.08 -23.07 -8.60
N ASP A 145 12.24 -23.36 -7.64
CA ASP A 145 12.62 -23.83 -6.30
C ASP A 145 11.68 -24.97 -5.90
N ASN A 146 12.23 -26.16 -5.66
CA ASN A 146 11.48 -27.36 -5.24
C ASN A 146 10.27 -27.72 -6.15
N GLY A 147 10.43 -27.57 -7.46
CA GLY A 147 9.37 -27.86 -8.44
C GLY A 147 8.33 -26.73 -8.60
N LEU A 148 8.49 -25.63 -7.89
CA LEU A 148 7.67 -24.42 -8.05
C LEU A 148 8.38 -23.43 -8.95
N ARG A 149 7.75 -23.07 -10.05
CA ARG A 149 8.22 -21.99 -10.94
C ARG A 149 7.75 -20.66 -10.39
N TYR A 150 8.62 -19.67 -10.38
CA TYR A 150 8.31 -18.33 -9.91
C TYR A 150 9.12 -17.28 -10.67
N GLN A 151 8.68 -16.00 -10.56
CA GLN A 151 9.32 -14.84 -11.16
C GLN A 151 9.23 -13.66 -10.20
N PHE A 152 10.28 -12.86 -10.12
CA PHE A 152 10.22 -11.56 -9.46
C PHE A 152 9.73 -10.49 -10.42
N VAL A 153 8.69 -9.76 -10.02
CA VAL A 153 8.11 -8.68 -10.83
C VAL A 153 7.99 -7.44 -9.97
N GLU A 154 8.37 -6.29 -10.52
CA GLU A 154 8.21 -5.00 -9.87
C GLU A 154 7.23 -4.15 -10.66
N TYR A 155 6.29 -3.54 -9.96
CA TYR A 155 5.30 -2.64 -10.52
C TYR A 155 5.53 -1.23 -10.00
N VAL A 156 5.23 -0.26 -10.87
CA VAL A 156 5.20 1.17 -10.53
C VAL A 156 3.85 1.74 -10.96
N PRO A 157 3.41 2.87 -10.39
CA PRO A 157 2.24 3.57 -10.89
C PRO A 157 2.40 3.87 -12.38
N ALA A 158 1.36 3.62 -13.16
CA ALA A 158 1.31 4.02 -14.55
C ALA A 158 1.36 5.56 -14.65
N ALA A 159 1.99 6.07 -15.70
CA ALA A 159 1.92 7.50 -15.98
C ALA A 159 0.44 7.89 -16.22
N PRO A 160 -0.02 9.04 -15.72
CA PRO A 160 -1.36 9.52 -16.03
C PRO A 160 -1.52 9.62 -17.55
N GLU A 161 -2.66 9.16 -18.08
CA GLU A 161 -2.96 9.35 -19.49
C GLU A 161 -3.02 10.86 -19.81
N GLU A 162 -2.53 11.27 -20.99
CA GLU A 162 -2.48 12.70 -21.37
C GLU A 162 -3.86 13.37 -21.33
N ASP A 163 -4.95 12.62 -21.48
CA ASP A 163 -6.32 13.11 -21.36
C ASP A 163 -6.70 13.54 -19.92
N ASP A 164 -6.14 12.94 -18.88
CA ASP A 164 -6.37 13.37 -17.49
C ASP A 164 -5.65 14.68 -17.14
N LEU A 165 -4.59 15.02 -17.85
CA LEU A 165 -3.87 16.28 -17.68
C LEU A 165 -4.65 17.48 -18.24
N LEU A 166 -5.52 17.28 -19.24
CA LEU A 166 -6.33 18.34 -19.84
C LEU A 166 -7.52 18.78 -18.96
N LEU A 167 -7.93 17.97 -17.99
CA LEU A 167 -9.03 18.30 -17.07
C LEU A 167 -8.57 19.10 -15.82
N SER A 168 -7.27 19.26 -15.64
CA SER A 168 -6.70 19.99 -14.50
C SER A 168 -6.30 21.46 -14.83
N GLU A 169 -6.60 21.96 -16.03
CA GLU A 169 -6.55 23.41 -16.27
C GLU A 169 -7.76 24.04 -15.56
N GLU A 170 -7.58 24.34 -14.30
CA GLU A 170 -8.52 25.14 -13.52
C GLU A 170 -8.78 26.45 -14.29
N GLU A 171 -10.05 26.73 -14.60
CA GLU A 171 -10.44 28.06 -15.06
C GLU A 171 -9.82 29.11 -14.12
N PRO A 172 -9.18 30.16 -14.67
CA PRO A 172 -8.64 31.21 -13.82
C PRO A 172 -9.77 31.74 -12.93
N PRO A 173 -9.48 32.05 -11.65
CA PRO A 173 -10.49 32.49 -10.71
C PRO A 173 -11.25 33.68 -11.30
N GLN A 174 -12.57 33.56 -11.41
CA GLN A 174 -13.43 34.65 -11.85
C GLN A 174 -13.21 35.83 -10.90
N GLU A 175 -12.92 37.01 -11.45
CA GLU A 175 -12.77 38.22 -10.65
C GLU A 175 -14.03 38.39 -9.74
N PRO A 176 -13.82 38.70 -8.46
CA PRO A 176 -14.95 38.93 -7.58
C PRO A 176 -15.81 40.06 -8.13
N PRO A 177 -17.15 40.01 -8.00
CA PRO A 177 -18.03 41.04 -8.52
C PRO A 177 -17.62 42.40 -7.92
N GLN A 178 -17.35 43.37 -8.81
CA GLN A 178 -17.03 44.75 -8.39
C GLN A 178 -18.29 45.32 -7.71
N PHE A 179 -18.24 45.45 -6.38
CA PHE A 179 -19.25 46.19 -5.64
C PHE A 179 -19.13 47.66 -6.00
N ALA A 180 -20.15 48.23 -6.66
CA ALA A 180 -20.24 49.66 -6.83
C ALA A 180 -20.32 50.33 -5.44
N PRO A 181 -19.60 51.45 -5.22
CA PRO A 181 -19.68 52.15 -3.96
C PRO A 181 -21.12 52.66 -3.74
N PRO A 182 -21.63 52.66 -2.48
CA PRO A 182 -22.98 53.12 -2.19
C PRO A 182 -23.08 54.61 -2.54
N ALA A 183 -24.18 54.95 -3.21
CA ALA A 183 -24.52 56.33 -3.54
C ALA A 183 -24.54 57.22 -2.29
N ASP A 184 -23.97 58.40 -2.47
CA ASP A 184 -23.81 59.51 -1.55
C ASP A 184 -25.04 59.76 -0.66
N PHE A 185 -24.91 59.62 0.65
CA PHE A 185 -25.86 60.09 1.64
C PHE A 185 -25.50 61.49 2.10
N SER A 186 -25.56 62.42 1.15
CA SER A 186 -25.57 63.87 1.47
C SER A 186 -27.03 64.38 1.35
N VAL A 187 -27.86 64.18 2.37
CA VAL A 187 -28.98 65.08 2.74
C VAL A 187 -29.52 64.63 4.11
N PHE A 188 -29.12 65.30 5.17
CA PHE A 188 -29.96 65.69 6.27
C PHE A 188 -29.20 66.65 7.19
N SER A 189 -29.14 67.92 6.70
CA SER A 189 -28.94 69.09 7.59
C SER A 189 -30.31 69.65 7.80
N GLY A 190 -30.80 69.74 9.03
CA GLY A 190 -31.98 70.52 9.35
C GLY A 190 -32.72 70.01 10.58
N PHE A 191 -32.53 70.70 11.65
CA PHE A 191 -33.16 71.04 12.92
C PHE A 191 -32.46 70.61 14.17
#